data_8b016ec4e583e03cc51ac4f092b5ea07
#
_entry.id   8b016ec4e583e03cc51ac4f092b5ea07
#
_cell.length_a   1.000
_cell.length_b   1.000
_cell.length_c   1.000
_cell.angle_alpha   90.00
_cell.angle_beta   90.00
_cell.angle_gamma   90.00
#
_symmetry.space_group_name_H-M   'P 1'
#
loop_
_entity.id
_entity.type
_entity.pdbx_description
1 polymer ?
#
loop_
_entity_poly.entity_id
_entity_poly.type
_entity_poly.pdbx_seq_one_letter_code
_entity_poly.pdbx_strand_id
1 'polypeptide(L)'
;MISKTTQKAYEGCLDRMKEDGVDLSDPISTKKYIEEKKVSTTTKKLYLCAIIWKKGCEETDTTPYKKIVATYFDEMNKNADSQTLTKNQEKNMMNWKDILAVQTDYASKVRLDDFQDMRDFLIISLYTLNDPVRADYGDMKIYPWKAPKDATGNYLVWGTRVRKFVFNEYKTASKMGKVEIPVSDPLQKVIIQWFGLNHNMEWLMGEEKSANWLTGKVRDIMKRLTGKEVGINIFRHARITDHLGGQKSIASKKPLAKNMLHSMAVQEKYLVGAL
;
A
#
# COMPACT_ATOMS: atom_id res chain seq x y z
N MET A 1 -3.70 14.89 16.87
CA MET A 1 -2.25 14.80 16.58
C MET A 1 -2.09 14.02 15.26
N ILE A 2 -1.25 14.47 14.32
CA ILE A 2 -0.96 13.77 13.05
C ILE A 2 0.25 12.85 13.22
N SER A 3 0.41 11.86 12.30
CA SER A 3 1.57 10.97 12.32
C SER A 3 2.87 11.71 11.97
N LYS A 4 4.02 11.22 12.47
CA LYS A 4 5.35 11.78 12.13
C LYS A 4 5.59 11.83 10.61
N THR A 5 5.14 10.81 9.87
CA THR A 5 5.26 10.76 8.40
C THR A 5 4.41 11.87 7.74
N THR A 6 3.20 12.09 8.23
CA THR A 6 2.32 13.16 7.71
C THR A 6 2.92 14.53 8.02
N GLN A 7 3.45 14.72 9.22
CA GLN A 7 4.10 15.96 9.62
C GLN A 7 5.28 16.28 8.71
N LYS A 8 6.19 15.34 8.49
CA LYS A 8 7.34 15.49 7.58
C LYS A 8 6.92 15.85 6.15
N ALA A 9 5.83 15.24 5.66
CA ALA A 9 5.29 15.57 4.34
C ALA A 9 4.74 17.00 4.29
N TYR A 10 4.09 17.46 5.36
CA TYR A 10 3.57 18.83 5.46
C TYR A 10 4.69 19.86 5.54
N GLU A 11 5.69 19.62 6.40
CA GLU A 11 6.89 20.46 6.51
C GLU A 11 7.56 20.63 5.15
N GLY A 12 7.82 19.55 4.41
CA GLY A 12 8.41 19.63 3.09
C GLY A 12 7.53 20.32 2.02
N CYS A 13 6.20 20.40 2.21
CA CYS A 13 5.34 21.22 1.36
C CYS A 13 5.47 22.71 1.71
N LEU A 14 5.52 23.03 3.01
CA LEU A 14 5.66 24.40 3.50
C LEU A 14 7.01 24.99 3.12
N ASP A 15 8.08 24.22 3.25
CA ASP A 15 9.44 24.65 2.87
C ASP A 15 9.51 25.05 1.40
N ARG A 16 8.99 24.19 0.49
CA ARG A 16 8.94 24.50 -0.94
C ARG A 16 8.13 25.77 -1.26
N MET A 17 6.99 25.99 -0.58
CA MET A 17 6.21 27.19 -0.78
C MET A 17 6.94 28.44 -0.29
N LYS A 18 7.67 28.31 0.83
CA LYS A 18 8.51 29.39 1.37
C LYS A 18 9.69 29.72 0.46
N GLU A 19 10.37 28.70 -0.07
CA GLU A 19 11.45 28.86 -1.04
C GLU A 19 10.97 29.53 -2.33
N ASP A 20 9.74 29.23 -2.78
CA ASP A 20 9.10 29.85 -3.94
C ASP A 20 8.48 31.24 -3.63
N GLY A 21 8.68 31.79 -2.42
CA GLY A 21 8.23 33.13 -2.01
C GLY A 21 6.71 33.28 -1.86
N VAL A 22 5.99 32.18 -1.58
CA VAL A 22 4.52 32.22 -1.45
C VAL A 22 4.13 32.83 -0.11
N ASP A 23 3.27 33.86 -0.17
CA ASP A 23 2.63 34.39 1.05
C ASP A 23 1.52 33.45 1.52
N LEU A 24 1.82 32.72 2.60
CA LEU A 24 0.87 31.78 3.23
C LEU A 24 -0.23 32.50 4.04
N SER A 25 -0.19 33.82 4.19
CA SER A 25 -1.27 34.59 4.81
C SER A 25 -2.39 34.95 3.84
N ASP A 26 -2.09 35.00 2.53
CA ASP A 26 -3.05 35.26 1.47
C ASP A 26 -3.57 33.97 0.81
N PRO A 27 -4.85 33.57 1.06
CA PRO A 27 -5.46 32.40 0.46
C PRO A 27 -5.57 32.46 -1.07
N ILE A 28 -5.71 33.66 -1.66
CA ILE A 28 -5.89 33.84 -3.11
C ILE A 28 -4.55 33.57 -3.80
N SER A 29 -3.48 34.22 -3.34
CA SER A 29 -2.12 33.99 -3.83
C SER A 29 -1.71 32.52 -3.69
N THR A 30 -1.97 31.94 -2.53
CA THR A 30 -1.70 30.51 -2.27
C THR A 30 -2.45 29.59 -3.24
N LYS A 31 -3.75 29.86 -3.49
CA LYS A 31 -4.55 29.07 -4.44
C LYS A 31 -3.98 29.17 -5.85
N LYS A 32 -3.67 30.38 -6.32
CA LYS A 32 -3.07 30.62 -7.64
C LYS A 32 -1.77 29.83 -7.80
N TYR A 33 -0.84 29.93 -6.84
CA TYR A 33 0.40 29.18 -6.85
C TYR A 33 0.17 27.66 -6.96
N ILE A 34 -0.75 27.10 -6.18
CA ILE A 34 -1.05 25.65 -6.19
C ILE A 34 -1.68 25.23 -7.53
N GLU A 35 -2.53 26.07 -8.13
CA GLU A 35 -3.17 25.78 -9.42
C GLU A 35 -2.18 25.82 -10.59
N GLU A 36 -1.21 26.71 -10.56
CA GLU A 36 -0.15 26.82 -11.57
C GLU A 36 0.85 25.64 -11.52
N LYS A 37 0.94 24.94 -10.39
CA LYS A 37 1.77 23.74 -10.29
C LYS A 37 1.21 22.60 -11.15
N LYS A 38 2.03 22.05 -12.03
CA LYS A 38 1.71 20.87 -12.86
C LYS A 38 1.78 19.56 -12.03
N VAL A 39 0.98 19.48 -10.97
CA VAL A 39 0.92 18.34 -10.06
C VAL A 39 -0.49 17.79 -9.94
N SER A 40 -0.64 16.57 -9.43
CA SER A 40 -1.95 15.93 -9.27
C SER A 40 -2.84 16.68 -8.25
N THR A 41 -4.16 16.55 -8.38
CA THR A 41 -5.15 17.07 -7.42
C THR A 41 -4.85 16.61 -5.99
N THR A 42 -4.39 15.36 -5.82
CA THR A 42 -3.95 14.82 -4.51
C THR A 42 -2.78 15.62 -3.95
N THR A 43 -1.81 15.99 -4.78
CA THR A 43 -0.67 16.81 -4.35
C THR A 43 -1.08 18.23 -4.05
N LYS A 44 -1.97 18.85 -4.86
CA LYS A 44 -2.54 20.18 -4.60
C LYS A 44 -3.24 20.22 -3.25
N LYS A 45 -4.07 19.21 -2.97
CA LYS A 45 -4.71 19.04 -1.66
C LYS A 45 -3.69 18.94 -0.53
N LEU A 46 -2.57 18.22 -0.71
CA LEU A 46 -1.56 18.08 0.32
C LEU A 46 -0.94 19.41 0.72
N TYR A 47 -0.68 20.31 -0.23
CA TYR A 47 -0.19 21.67 0.03
C TYR A 47 -1.15 22.44 0.95
N LEU A 48 -2.45 22.43 0.63
CA LEU A 48 -3.47 23.11 1.46
C LEU A 48 -3.62 22.48 2.85
N CYS A 49 -3.57 21.15 2.94
CA CYS A 49 -3.60 20.47 4.24
C CYS A 49 -2.39 20.84 5.12
N ALA A 50 -1.22 21.03 4.51
CA ALA A 50 -0.03 21.49 5.23
C ALA A 50 -0.21 22.91 5.81
N ILE A 51 -0.80 23.83 5.02
CA ILE A 51 -1.10 25.19 5.49
C ILE A 51 -2.14 25.16 6.62
N ILE A 52 -3.23 24.41 6.45
CA ILE A 52 -4.28 24.26 7.48
C ILE A 52 -3.68 23.71 8.78
N TRP A 53 -2.80 22.72 8.67
CA TRP A 53 -2.12 22.16 9.83
C TRP A 53 -1.22 23.19 10.52
N LYS A 54 -0.39 23.93 9.77
CA LYS A 54 0.51 24.95 10.33
C LYS A 54 -0.29 26.06 11.01
N LYS A 55 -1.29 26.64 10.29
CA LYS A 55 -2.15 27.70 10.83
C LYS A 55 -2.96 27.23 12.05
N GLY A 56 -3.39 25.96 12.07
CA GLY A 56 -4.03 25.37 13.25
C GLY A 56 -3.12 25.27 14.46
N CYS A 57 -1.81 25.01 14.26
CA CYS A 57 -0.81 25.06 15.33
C CYS A 57 -0.54 26.51 15.83
N GLU A 58 -0.72 27.49 14.96
CA GLU A 58 -0.55 28.92 15.26
C GLU A 58 -1.86 29.59 15.74
N GLU A 59 -2.94 28.82 15.91
CA GLU A 59 -4.29 29.27 16.31
C GLU A 59 -4.87 30.35 15.38
N THR A 60 -4.45 30.37 14.11
CA THR A 60 -4.91 31.34 13.11
C THR A 60 -6.08 30.79 12.27
N ASP A 61 -6.87 31.68 11.64
CA ASP A 61 -8.04 31.27 10.86
C ASP A 61 -7.68 30.37 9.66
N THR A 62 -8.25 29.18 9.65
CA THR A 62 -8.08 28.16 8.60
C THR A 62 -9.27 28.08 7.64
N THR A 63 -10.33 28.85 7.87
CA THR A 63 -11.61 28.76 7.15
C THR A 63 -11.45 28.96 5.63
N PRO A 64 -10.71 29.97 5.15
CA PRO A 64 -10.52 30.16 3.71
C PRO A 64 -9.87 28.96 3.02
N TYR A 65 -8.84 28.37 3.65
CA TYR A 65 -8.12 27.22 3.11
C TYR A 65 -8.96 25.94 3.15
N LYS A 66 -9.80 25.76 4.17
CA LYS A 66 -10.77 24.64 4.26
C LYS A 66 -11.79 24.70 3.12
N LYS A 67 -12.25 25.89 2.73
CA LYS A 67 -13.14 26.05 1.57
C LYS A 67 -12.47 25.62 0.27
N ILE A 68 -11.20 26.03 0.06
CA ILE A 68 -10.45 25.65 -1.15
C ILE A 68 -10.17 24.15 -1.16
N VAL A 69 -9.76 23.55 -0.05
CA VAL A 69 -9.46 22.10 0.00
C VAL A 69 -10.70 21.25 -0.23
N ALA A 70 -11.89 21.73 0.16
CA ALA A 70 -13.16 21.03 -0.07
C ALA A 70 -13.40 20.78 -1.57
N THR A 71 -13.10 21.75 -2.44
CA THR A 71 -13.27 21.59 -3.90
C THR A 71 -12.42 20.46 -4.46
N TYR A 72 -11.19 20.30 -3.96
CA TYR A 72 -10.32 19.19 -4.36
C TYR A 72 -10.77 17.82 -3.78
N PHE A 73 -11.38 17.81 -2.60
CA PHE A 73 -12.02 16.60 -2.07
C PHE A 73 -13.18 16.14 -2.94
N ASP A 74 -14.03 17.07 -3.37
CA ASP A 74 -15.18 16.76 -4.22
C ASP A 74 -14.75 16.25 -5.59
N GLU A 75 -13.73 16.86 -6.20
CA GLU A 75 -13.13 16.37 -7.44
C GLU A 75 -12.56 14.97 -7.28
N MET A 76 -11.80 14.71 -6.20
CA MET A 76 -11.23 13.39 -5.93
C MET A 76 -12.30 12.33 -5.67
N ASN A 77 -13.40 12.68 -4.99
CA ASN A 77 -14.51 11.77 -4.73
C ASN A 77 -15.24 11.44 -6.04
N LYS A 78 -15.55 12.41 -6.89
CA LYS A 78 -16.13 12.20 -8.21
C LYS A 78 -15.28 11.25 -9.06
N ASN A 79 -13.95 11.46 -9.07
CA ASN A 79 -13.03 10.59 -9.80
C ASN A 79 -12.95 9.16 -9.20
N ALA A 80 -13.07 9.02 -7.87
CA ALA A 80 -13.12 7.72 -7.23
C ALA A 80 -14.44 6.99 -7.49
N ASP A 81 -15.56 7.71 -7.51
CA ASP A 81 -16.90 7.17 -7.76
C ASP A 81 -17.08 6.75 -9.22
N SER A 82 -16.39 7.41 -10.16
CA SER A 82 -16.39 7.01 -11.58
C SER A 82 -15.64 5.68 -11.85
N GLN A 83 -14.90 5.15 -10.87
CA GLN A 83 -14.07 3.93 -11.00
C GLN A 83 -13.11 3.97 -12.20
N THR A 84 -12.76 5.17 -12.68
CA THR A 84 -11.85 5.37 -13.80
C THR A 84 -10.40 5.29 -13.35
N LEU A 85 -9.60 4.55 -14.13
CA LEU A 85 -8.17 4.46 -13.92
C LEU A 85 -7.48 5.75 -14.37
N THR A 86 -6.39 6.12 -13.71
CA THR A 86 -5.48 7.12 -14.25
C THR A 86 -4.73 6.54 -15.46
N LYS A 87 -4.28 7.40 -16.39
CA LYS A 87 -3.50 6.96 -17.58
C LYS A 87 -2.32 6.05 -17.21
N ASN A 88 -1.67 6.30 -16.09
CA ASN A 88 -0.56 5.44 -15.63
C ASN A 88 -1.06 4.08 -15.10
N GLN A 89 -2.21 4.03 -14.45
CA GLN A 89 -2.83 2.79 -14.03
C GLN A 89 -3.31 1.99 -15.25
N GLU A 90 -3.97 2.61 -16.23
CA GLU A 90 -4.40 1.96 -17.48
C GLU A 90 -3.22 1.29 -18.19
N LYS A 91 -2.12 2.02 -18.38
CA LYS A 91 -0.91 1.50 -19.02
C LYS A 91 -0.34 0.27 -18.31
N ASN A 92 -0.39 0.25 -16.98
CA ASN A 92 0.25 -0.78 -16.16
C ASN A 92 -0.75 -1.79 -15.58
N MET A 93 -2.06 -1.64 -15.89
CA MET A 93 -3.07 -2.56 -15.37
C MET A 93 -2.87 -3.97 -15.93
N MET A 94 -3.08 -4.94 -15.04
CA MET A 94 -3.14 -6.37 -15.37
C MET A 94 -4.34 -6.96 -14.64
N ASN A 95 -5.04 -7.90 -15.27
CA ASN A 95 -6.06 -8.66 -14.57
C ASN A 95 -5.42 -9.69 -13.62
N TRP A 96 -6.21 -10.19 -12.67
CA TRP A 96 -5.70 -11.10 -11.65
C TRP A 96 -5.19 -12.43 -12.21
N LYS A 97 -5.83 -12.96 -13.24
CA LYS A 97 -5.43 -14.21 -13.92
C LYS A 97 -4.04 -14.06 -14.54
N ASP A 98 -3.77 -12.93 -15.20
CA ASP A 98 -2.47 -12.69 -15.81
C ASP A 98 -1.37 -12.52 -14.75
N ILE A 99 -1.69 -11.85 -13.63
CA ILE A 99 -0.76 -11.74 -12.48
C ILE A 99 -0.40 -13.13 -11.92
N LEU A 100 -1.39 -14.02 -11.77
CA LEU A 100 -1.16 -15.39 -11.32
C LEU A 100 -0.34 -16.19 -12.34
N ALA A 101 -0.57 -15.99 -13.64
CA ALA A 101 0.21 -16.64 -14.69
C ALA A 101 1.69 -16.22 -14.64
N VAL A 102 1.97 -14.92 -14.39
CA VAL A 102 3.34 -14.42 -14.19
C VAL A 102 4.01 -15.08 -12.99
N GLN A 103 3.31 -15.21 -11.85
CA GLN A 103 3.85 -15.89 -10.67
C GLN A 103 4.15 -17.38 -10.96
N THR A 104 3.25 -18.06 -11.66
CA THR A 104 3.42 -19.48 -12.04
C THR A 104 4.59 -19.67 -12.99
N ASP A 105 4.73 -18.81 -13.99
CA ASP A 105 5.87 -18.83 -14.92
C ASP A 105 7.18 -18.56 -14.20
N TYR A 106 7.20 -17.57 -13.28
CA TYR A 106 8.39 -17.29 -12.48
C TYR A 106 8.76 -18.48 -11.56
N ALA A 107 7.78 -19.16 -10.97
CA ALA A 107 8.00 -20.35 -10.14
C ALA A 107 8.75 -21.48 -10.91
N SER A 108 8.55 -21.59 -12.23
CA SER A 108 9.24 -22.58 -13.06
C SER A 108 10.68 -22.20 -13.45
N LYS A 109 11.07 -20.94 -13.23
CA LYS A 109 12.34 -20.35 -13.70
C LYS A 109 13.22 -19.82 -12.58
N VAL A 110 12.69 -19.68 -11.37
CA VAL A 110 13.41 -19.13 -10.23
C VAL A 110 14.61 -20.00 -9.88
N ARG A 111 15.76 -19.35 -9.67
CA ARG A 111 16.97 -20.01 -9.22
C ARG A 111 16.89 -20.19 -7.70
N LEU A 112 16.65 -21.44 -7.26
CA LEU A 112 16.43 -21.77 -5.86
C LEU A 112 17.70 -21.65 -4.99
N ASP A 113 18.89 -21.51 -5.60
CA ASP A 113 20.19 -21.30 -4.98
C ASP A 113 20.67 -19.85 -5.01
N ASP A 114 19.94 -18.94 -5.68
CA ASP A 114 20.25 -17.52 -5.75
C ASP A 114 19.39 -16.74 -4.75
N PHE A 115 20.05 -16.13 -3.77
CA PHE A 115 19.38 -15.37 -2.70
C PHE A 115 18.50 -14.23 -3.23
N GLN A 116 18.96 -13.48 -4.24
CA GLN A 116 18.21 -12.35 -4.77
C GLN A 116 16.99 -12.81 -5.57
N ASP A 117 17.17 -13.83 -6.40
CA ASP A 117 16.09 -14.34 -7.24
C ASP A 117 15.02 -15.02 -6.38
N MET A 118 15.44 -15.79 -5.36
CA MET A 118 14.50 -16.41 -4.42
C MET A 118 13.78 -15.38 -3.53
N ARG A 119 14.45 -14.29 -3.13
CA ARG A 119 13.79 -13.18 -2.42
C ARG A 119 12.77 -12.47 -3.31
N ASP A 120 13.11 -12.23 -4.57
CA ASP A 120 12.19 -11.65 -5.55
C ASP A 120 10.96 -12.54 -5.76
N PHE A 121 11.16 -13.84 -5.85
CA PHE A 121 10.08 -14.81 -5.97
C PHE A 121 9.20 -14.87 -4.70
N LEU A 122 9.80 -14.84 -3.51
CA LEU A 122 9.05 -14.71 -2.25
C LEU A 122 8.18 -13.46 -2.27
N ILE A 123 8.74 -12.30 -2.65
CA ILE A 123 8.00 -11.04 -2.67
C ILE A 123 6.76 -11.15 -3.56
N ILE A 124 6.88 -11.63 -4.79
CA ILE A 124 5.71 -11.79 -5.67
C ILE A 124 4.73 -12.82 -5.11
N SER A 125 5.22 -13.92 -4.53
CA SER A 125 4.40 -14.97 -3.93
C SER A 125 3.58 -14.48 -2.72
N LEU A 126 4.10 -13.55 -1.91
CA LEU A 126 3.36 -12.92 -0.81
C LEU A 126 2.10 -12.18 -1.29
N TYR A 127 2.15 -11.58 -2.49
CA TYR A 127 1.05 -10.80 -3.07
C TYR A 127 0.14 -11.60 -4.01
N THR A 128 0.48 -12.84 -4.32
CA THR A 128 -0.29 -13.69 -5.25
C THR A 128 -0.87 -14.94 -4.61
N LEU A 129 -0.14 -15.54 -3.67
CA LEU A 129 -0.56 -16.77 -2.99
C LEU A 129 -1.31 -16.53 -1.69
N ASN A 130 -1.27 -15.30 -1.17
CA ASN A 130 -2.19 -14.76 -0.16
C ASN A 130 -2.89 -13.53 -0.75
N ASP A 131 -3.98 -13.08 -0.11
CA ASP A 131 -4.65 -11.83 -0.53
C ASP A 131 -3.71 -10.64 -0.33
N PRO A 132 -3.55 -9.75 -1.32
CA PRO A 132 -2.53 -8.70 -1.30
C PRO A 132 -2.83 -7.62 -0.26
N VAL A 133 -1.98 -7.51 0.77
CA VAL A 133 -1.96 -6.39 1.72
C VAL A 133 -1.22 -5.18 1.12
N ARG A 134 -1.00 -4.11 1.87
CA ARG A 134 -0.11 -3.01 1.45
C ARG A 134 1.35 -3.44 1.59
N ALA A 135 2.27 -2.50 1.66
CA ALA A 135 3.70 -2.79 1.82
C ALA A 135 4.07 -3.15 3.28
N ASP A 136 3.19 -3.89 3.96
CA ASP A 136 3.30 -4.19 5.39
C ASP A 136 4.16 -5.44 5.68
N TYR A 137 4.81 -6.02 4.65
CA TYR A 137 5.75 -7.15 4.80
C TYR A 137 7.22 -6.72 4.92
N GLY A 138 7.56 -5.45 4.67
CA GLY A 138 8.95 -5.02 4.54
C GLY A 138 9.78 -5.17 5.82
N ASP A 139 9.24 -4.71 6.93
CA ASP A 139 9.82 -4.74 8.27
C ASP A 139 9.28 -5.90 9.14
N MET A 140 8.80 -6.95 8.50
CA MET A 140 8.17 -8.07 9.19
C MET A 140 9.20 -8.98 9.87
N LYS A 141 9.11 -9.09 11.19
CA LYS A 141 9.93 -10.03 11.99
C LYS A 141 9.41 -11.46 11.88
N ILE A 142 10.28 -12.43 12.14
CA ILE A 142 9.93 -13.85 12.23
C ILE A 142 10.02 -14.28 13.70
N TYR A 143 8.97 -14.90 14.20
CA TYR A 143 8.98 -15.54 15.51
C TYR A 143 8.75 -17.05 15.36
N PRO A 144 9.72 -17.89 15.76
CA PRO A 144 9.51 -19.33 15.79
C PRO A 144 8.50 -19.66 16.90
N TRP A 145 7.51 -20.48 16.59
CA TRP A 145 6.49 -21.02 17.51
C TRP A 145 5.48 -19.99 18.05
N LYS A 146 5.93 -18.93 18.72
CA LYS A 146 5.09 -17.94 19.38
C LYS A 146 5.83 -16.61 19.50
N ALA A 147 5.15 -15.51 19.19
CA ALA A 147 5.66 -14.19 19.46
C ALA A 147 5.61 -13.86 20.97
N PRO A 148 6.51 -13.02 21.48
CA PRO A 148 6.42 -12.43 22.82
C PRO A 148 5.04 -11.76 23.03
N LYS A 149 4.59 -11.68 24.30
CA LYS A 149 3.30 -11.05 24.62
C LYS A 149 3.25 -9.57 24.28
N ASP A 150 4.37 -8.92 24.36
CA ASP A 150 4.63 -7.50 24.08
C ASP A 150 5.17 -7.24 22.67
N ALA A 151 5.12 -8.23 21.79
CA ALA A 151 5.57 -8.07 20.40
C ALA A 151 4.78 -6.94 19.71
N THR A 152 5.51 -5.93 19.27
CA THR A 152 5.03 -4.80 18.47
C THR A 152 5.37 -4.99 16.99
N GLY A 153 4.85 -4.12 16.12
CA GLY A 153 5.08 -4.22 14.68
C GLY A 153 4.35 -5.39 14.03
N ASN A 154 4.72 -5.66 12.78
CA ASN A 154 4.18 -6.76 12.01
C ASN A 154 5.13 -7.96 12.07
N TYR A 155 4.60 -9.17 12.16
CA TYR A 155 5.45 -10.37 12.27
C TYR A 155 4.81 -11.63 11.69
N LEU A 156 5.67 -12.56 11.31
CA LEU A 156 5.31 -13.91 10.92
C LEU A 156 5.52 -14.84 12.13
N VAL A 157 4.48 -15.57 12.53
CA VAL A 157 4.63 -16.72 13.42
C VAL A 157 4.84 -17.96 12.57
N TRP A 158 5.98 -18.64 12.78
CA TRP A 158 6.35 -19.82 12.00
C TRP A 158 6.56 -21.04 12.91
N GLY A 159 5.49 -21.73 13.22
CA GLY A 159 5.49 -22.94 14.02
C GLY A 159 5.15 -24.21 13.21
N THR A 160 5.20 -25.37 13.85
CA THR A 160 4.82 -26.64 13.22
C THR A 160 3.32 -26.75 12.94
N ARG A 161 2.50 -26.23 13.85
CA ARG A 161 1.03 -26.30 13.77
C ARG A 161 0.36 -24.99 13.35
N VAL A 162 1.06 -23.87 13.55
CA VAL A 162 0.51 -22.52 13.30
C VAL A 162 1.51 -21.73 12.46
N ARG A 163 1.05 -21.28 11.31
CA ARG A 163 1.80 -20.40 10.41
C ARG A 163 0.87 -19.26 10.01
N LYS A 164 1.18 -18.06 10.52
CA LYS A 164 0.32 -16.90 10.29
C LYS A 164 1.10 -15.60 10.29
N PHE A 165 0.67 -14.68 9.46
CA PHE A 165 1.04 -13.28 9.56
C PHE A 165 0.21 -12.59 10.62
N VAL A 166 0.84 -11.70 11.37
CA VAL A 166 0.20 -10.87 12.38
C VAL A 166 0.50 -9.42 12.06
N PHE A 167 -0.54 -8.65 11.83
CA PHE A 167 -0.48 -7.24 11.52
C PHE A 167 -1.00 -6.42 12.70
N ASN A 168 -0.11 -5.70 13.38
CA ASN A 168 -0.41 -4.77 14.45
C ASN A 168 -0.33 -3.32 13.96
N GLU A 169 0.63 -3.03 13.06
CA GLU A 169 0.92 -1.70 12.56
C GLU A 169 0.69 -1.64 11.04
N TYR A 170 -0.45 -1.06 10.65
CA TYR A 170 -0.83 -0.86 9.27
C TYR A 170 -1.81 0.33 9.17
N LYS A 171 -2.04 0.87 7.98
CA LYS A 171 -2.75 2.15 7.76
C LYS A 171 -4.10 2.27 8.48
N THR A 172 -4.82 1.18 8.67
CA THR A 172 -6.16 1.16 9.28
C THR A 172 -6.19 0.45 10.64
N ALA A 173 -5.04 0.20 11.25
CA ALA A 173 -4.91 -0.52 12.52
C ALA A 173 -5.71 0.13 13.67
N SER A 174 -5.76 1.47 13.72
CA SER A 174 -6.54 2.21 14.72
C SER A 174 -8.05 1.92 14.69
N LYS A 175 -8.57 1.44 13.55
CA LYS A 175 -10.00 1.11 13.37
C LYS A 175 -10.28 -0.39 13.43
N MET A 176 -9.35 -1.20 12.94
CA MET A 176 -9.55 -2.65 12.78
C MET A 176 -8.84 -3.48 13.86
N GLY A 177 -7.92 -2.87 14.61
CA GLY A 177 -7.11 -3.59 15.59
C GLY A 177 -6.12 -4.56 14.96
N LYS A 178 -5.64 -5.51 15.78
CA LYS A 178 -4.76 -6.59 15.35
C LYS A 178 -5.48 -7.53 14.38
N VAL A 179 -4.82 -7.86 13.27
CA VAL A 179 -5.32 -8.83 12.28
C VAL A 179 -4.35 -9.99 12.13
N GLU A 180 -4.86 -11.21 12.15
CA GLU A 180 -4.12 -12.44 11.93
C GLU A 180 -4.59 -13.08 10.63
N ILE A 181 -3.64 -13.42 9.74
CA ILE A 181 -3.91 -14.03 8.42
C ILE A 181 -3.11 -15.32 8.31
N PRO A 182 -3.75 -16.48 8.12
CA PRO A 182 -3.04 -17.73 7.87
C PRO A 182 -2.14 -17.63 6.63
N VAL A 183 -0.99 -18.28 6.68
CA VAL A 183 -0.15 -18.48 5.50
C VAL A 183 -0.76 -19.61 4.67
N SER A 184 -1.11 -19.35 3.41
CA SER A 184 -1.66 -20.38 2.52
C SER A 184 -0.66 -21.51 2.26
N ASP A 185 -1.13 -22.72 2.02
CA ASP A 185 -0.26 -23.88 1.79
C ASP A 185 0.72 -23.68 0.62
N PRO A 186 0.33 -23.09 -0.52
CA PRO A 186 1.30 -22.78 -1.57
C PRO A 186 2.40 -21.81 -1.11
N LEU A 187 2.03 -20.76 -0.37
CA LEU A 187 3.00 -19.78 0.13
C LEU A 187 3.93 -20.39 1.20
N GLN A 188 3.44 -21.33 2.00
CA GLN A 188 4.30 -22.02 2.97
C GLN A 188 5.47 -22.74 2.28
N LYS A 189 5.24 -23.36 1.10
CA LYS A 189 6.30 -24.03 0.33
C LYS A 189 7.37 -23.03 -0.13
N VAL A 190 6.96 -21.85 -0.58
CA VAL A 190 7.90 -20.78 -0.98
C VAL A 190 8.70 -20.27 0.21
N ILE A 191 8.05 -20.06 1.35
CA ILE A 191 8.73 -19.59 2.57
C ILE A 191 9.74 -20.64 3.09
N ILE A 192 9.42 -21.93 2.99
CA ILE A 192 10.36 -23.01 3.37
C ILE A 192 11.61 -22.96 2.49
N GLN A 193 11.46 -22.83 1.18
CA GLN A 193 12.59 -22.68 0.25
C GLN A 193 13.41 -21.44 0.55
N TRP A 194 12.75 -20.30 0.78
CA TRP A 194 13.41 -19.07 1.19
C TRP A 194 14.21 -19.20 2.48
N PHE A 195 13.69 -19.89 3.48
CA PHE A 195 14.41 -20.12 4.74
C PHE A 195 15.66 -20.96 4.58
N GLY A 196 15.75 -21.77 3.54
CA GLY A 196 16.98 -22.48 3.20
C GLY A 196 18.14 -21.57 2.77
N LEU A 197 17.84 -20.36 2.28
CA LEU A 197 18.81 -19.35 1.85
C LEU A 197 18.93 -18.16 2.81
N ASN A 198 17.86 -17.85 3.53
CA ASN A 198 17.82 -16.74 4.46
C ASN A 198 18.51 -17.11 5.78
N HIS A 199 19.80 -16.81 5.88
CA HIS A 199 20.57 -17.06 7.09
C HIS A 199 20.20 -16.11 8.24
N ASN A 200 19.57 -14.97 7.95
CA ASN A 200 19.04 -14.05 8.96
C ASN A 200 17.55 -14.33 9.19
N MET A 201 17.27 -15.27 10.08
CA MET A 201 15.90 -15.66 10.45
C MET A 201 15.17 -14.61 11.33
N GLU A 202 15.73 -13.43 11.53
CA GLU A 202 15.04 -12.35 12.25
C GLU A 202 13.99 -11.67 11.38
N TRP A 203 14.30 -11.48 10.08
CA TRP A 203 13.49 -10.69 9.16
C TRP A 203 13.00 -11.51 7.98
N LEU A 204 11.71 -11.37 7.64
CA LEU A 204 11.09 -12.08 6.50
C LEU A 204 11.80 -11.78 5.17
N MET A 205 12.32 -10.56 4.99
CA MET A 205 13.05 -10.16 3.77
C MET A 205 14.55 -10.44 3.83
N GLY A 206 15.05 -11.15 4.88
CA GLY A 206 16.48 -11.36 5.15
C GLY A 206 17.12 -10.20 5.90
N GLU A 207 16.50 -9.05 5.91
CA GLU A 207 16.88 -7.84 6.63
C GLU A 207 15.66 -6.92 6.78
N GLU A 208 15.73 -5.95 7.68
CA GLU A 208 14.68 -4.94 7.82
C GLU A 208 14.59 -4.08 6.54
N LYS A 209 13.41 -3.99 5.97
CA LYS A 209 13.14 -3.21 4.76
C LYS A 209 11.96 -2.25 4.96
N SER A 210 12.12 -1.03 4.49
CA SER A 210 11.03 -0.05 4.52
C SER A 210 9.90 -0.41 3.55
N ALA A 211 8.69 0.08 3.83
CA ALA A 211 7.54 -0.03 2.93
C ALA A 211 7.82 0.59 1.55
N ASN A 212 8.62 1.67 1.48
CA ASN A 212 9.02 2.29 0.22
C ASN A 212 9.94 1.39 -0.60
N TRP A 213 10.91 0.73 0.04
CA TRP A 213 11.75 -0.24 -0.61
C TRP A 213 10.92 -1.37 -1.22
N LEU A 214 10.01 -1.96 -0.44
CA LEU A 214 9.16 -3.06 -0.90
C LEU A 214 8.27 -2.63 -2.07
N THR A 215 7.70 -1.42 -2.01
CA THR A 215 6.90 -0.85 -3.10
C THR A 215 7.70 -0.68 -4.40
N GLY A 216 8.94 -0.19 -4.30
CA GLY A 216 9.86 -0.10 -5.43
C GLY A 216 10.22 -1.47 -5.98
N LYS A 217 10.60 -2.38 -5.08
CA LYS A 217 11.05 -3.73 -5.45
C LYS A 217 9.96 -4.53 -6.19
N VAL A 218 8.69 -4.46 -5.75
CA VAL A 218 7.56 -5.09 -6.47
C VAL A 218 7.43 -4.56 -7.89
N ARG A 219 7.54 -3.23 -8.10
CA ARG A 219 7.51 -2.65 -9.46
C ARG A 219 8.67 -3.14 -10.33
N ASP A 220 9.88 -3.17 -9.77
CA ASP A 220 11.09 -3.56 -10.50
C ASP A 220 11.00 -5.03 -10.92
N ILE A 221 10.54 -5.93 -10.03
CA ILE A 221 10.31 -7.33 -10.35
C ILE A 221 9.27 -7.46 -11.47
N MET A 222 8.12 -6.82 -11.34
CA MET A 222 7.04 -6.91 -12.34
C MET A 222 7.47 -6.30 -13.68
N LYS A 223 8.22 -5.19 -13.67
CA LYS A 223 8.78 -4.61 -14.89
C LYS A 223 9.74 -5.58 -15.59
N ARG A 224 10.59 -6.27 -14.83
CA ARG A 224 11.49 -7.30 -15.35
C ARG A 224 10.72 -8.48 -15.96
N LEU A 225 9.66 -8.95 -15.30
CA LEU A 225 8.92 -10.13 -15.71
C LEU A 225 7.90 -9.87 -16.84
N THR A 226 7.35 -8.64 -16.93
CA THR A 226 6.20 -8.34 -17.81
C THR A 226 6.38 -7.13 -18.71
N GLY A 227 7.42 -6.34 -18.50
CA GLY A 227 7.59 -5.02 -19.14
C GLY A 227 6.70 -3.91 -18.55
N LYS A 228 5.78 -4.21 -17.60
CA LYS A 228 4.85 -3.27 -16.98
C LYS A 228 5.27 -2.93 -15.54
N GLU A 229 5.08 -1.68 -15.14
CA GLU A 229 5.36 -1.21 -13.77
C GLU A 229 4.17 -1.48 -12.83
N VAL A 230 3.88 -2.75 -12.60
CA VAL A 230 2.77 -3.20 -11.75
C VAL A 230 3.14 -3.05 -10.28
N GLY A 231 2.57 -2.05 -9.61
CA GLY A 231 2.77 -1.82 -8.18
C GLY A 231 1.76 -2.56 -7.30
N ILE A 232 2.00 -2.60 -5.98
CA ILE A 232 1.16 -3.29 -4.99
C ILE A 232 -0.32 -2.89 -5.10
N ASN A 233 -0.62 -1.62 -5.38
CA ASN A 233 -2.00 -1.19 -5.54
C ASN A 233 -2.71 -1.86 -6.73
N ILE A 234 -1.99 -2.13 -7.82
CA ILE A 234 -2.56 -2.84 -8.99
C ILE A 234 -2.88 -4.29 -8.63
N PHE A 235 -2.03 -5.00 -7.88
CA PHE A 235 -2.37 -6.32 -7.34
C PHE A 235 -3.68 -6.28 -6.54
N ARG A 236 -3.85 -5.25 -5.71
CA ARG A 236 -5.05 -5.07 -4.88
C ARG A 236 -6.30 -4.79 -5.73
N HIS A 237 -6.19 -3.90 -6.72
CA HIS A 237 -7.27 -3.62 -7.68
C HIS A 237 -7.64 -4.89 -8.44
N ALA A 238 -6.67 -5.58 -9.03
CA ALA A 238 -6.89 -6.79 -9.81
C ALA A 238 -7.57 -7.89 -8.97
N ARG A 239 -7.08 -8.14 -7.75
CA ARG A 239 -7.64 -9.14 -6.84
C ARG A 239 -9.08 -8.84 -6.43
N ILE A 240 -9.37 -7.58 -6.12
CA ILE A 240 -10.72 -7.16 -5.71
C ILE A 240 -11.67 -7.23 -6.91
N THR A 241 -11.26 -6.74 -8.08
CA THR A 241 -12.08 -6.79 -9.30
C THR A 241 -12.39 -8.24 -9.69
N ASP A 242 -11.41 -9.13 -9.68
CA ASP A 242 -11.60 -10.56 -9.92
C ASP A 242 -12.56 -11.20 -8.90
N HIS A 243 -12.37 -10.93 -7.62
CA HIS A 243 -13.22 -11.49 -6.56
C HIS A 243 -14.64 -10.93 -6.58
N LEU A 244 -14.84 -9.66 -6.92
CA LEU A 244 -16.14 -8.96 -6.87
C LEU A 244 -16.80 -8.81 -8.25
N GLY A 245 -16.15 -9.17 -9.33
CA GLY A 245 -16.62 -9.03 -10.72
C GLY A 245 -17.89 -9.82 -11.08
N GLY A 246 -18.46 -10.55 -10.11
CA GLY A 246 -19.87 -10.99 -10.10
C GLY A 246 -20.53 -10.44 -8.86
N GLN A 247 -21.81 -10.04 -8.90
CA GLN A 247 -22.56 -9.52 -7.74
C GLN A 247 -22.46 -10.49 -6.55
N LYS A 248 -21.51 -10.22 -5.64
CA LYS A 248 -21.26 -11.06 -4.47
C LYS A 248 -21.90 -10.45 -3.22
N SER A 249 -22.43 -11.31 -2.38
CA SER A 249 -23.05 -10.93 -1.11
C SER A 249 -22.06 -10.25 -0.15
N ILE A 250 -22.56 -9.49 0.83
CA ILE A 250 -21.75 -8.88 1.90
C ILE A 250 -20.93 -9.96 2.63
N ALA A 251 -21.46 -11.16 2.80
CA ALA A 251 -20.78 -12.28 3.44
C ALA A 251 -19.50 -12.70 2.71
N SER A 252 -19.46 -12.64 1.37
CA SER A 252 -18.28 -12.97 0.57
C SER A 252 -17.27 -11.82 0.48
N LYS A 253 -17.72 -10.56 0.60
CA LYS A 253 -16.86 -9.35 0.58
C LYS A 253 -16.04 -9.19 1.86
N LYS A 254 -16.63 -9.54 3.01
CA LYS A 254 -16.06 -9.28 4.34
C LYS A 254 -14.74 -10.02 4.61
N PRO A 255 -14.58 -11.32 4.29
CA PRO A 255 -13.31 -12.02 4.48
C PRO A 255 -12.15 -11.41 3.66
N LEU A 256 -12.39 -11.10 2.38
CA LEU A 256 -11.38 -10.48 1.52
C LEU A 256 -10.95 -9.11 2.06
N ALA A 257 -11.90 -8.26 2.47
CA ALA A 257 -11.60 -6.96 3.07
C ALA A 257 -10.71 -7.10 4.31
N LYS A 258 -11.01 -8.05 5.19
CA LYS A 258 -10.20 -8.36 6.38
C LYS A 258 -8.79 -8.78 5.99
N ASN A 259 -8.64 -9.73 5.06
CA ASN A 259 -7.35 -10.26 4.62
C ASN A 259 -6.49 -9.19 3.92
N MET A 260 -7.12 -8.19 3.28
CA MET A 260 -6.43 -7.09 2.63
C MET A 260 -6.23 -5.86 3.54
N LEU A 261 -6.52 -5.98 4.84
CA LEU A 261 -6.34 -4.95 5.86
C LEU A 261 -7.07 -3.63 5.53
N HIS A 262 -8.34 -3.72 5.10
CA HIS A 262 -9.18 -2.53 4.86
C HIS A 262 -10.67 -2.80 5.15
N SER A 263 -11.46 -1.73 5.27
CA SER A 263 -12.92 -1.83 5.41
C SER A 263 -13.59 -2.16 4.07
N MET A 264 -14.82 -2.67 4.09
CA MET A 264 -15.61 -2.92 2.88
C MET A 264 -15.82 -1.65 2.04
N ALA A 265 -16.06 -0.50 2.68
CA ALA A 265 -16.20 0.77 1.98
C ALA A 265 -14.92 1.19 1.22
N VAL A 266 -13.74 0.84 1.76
CA VAL A 266 -12.46 1.03 1.06
C VAL A 266 -12.31 0.01 -0.06
N GLN A 267 -12.79 -1.22 0.12
CA GLN A 267 -12.73 -2.27 -0.89
C GLN A 267 -13.48 -1.86 -2.17
N GLU A 268 -14.63 -1.25 -2.05
CA GLU A 268 -15.43 -0.81 -3.20
C GLU A 268 -14.71 0.25 -4.05
N LYS A 269 -13.86 1.08 -3.43
CA LYS A 269 -13.02 2.06 -4.15
C LYS A 269 -11.89 1.42 -4.98
N TYR A 270 -11.61 0.15 -4.79
CA TYR A 270 -10.63 -0.62 -5.58
C TYR A 270 -11.27 -1.34 -6.78
N LEU A 271 -12.62 -1.38 -6.87
CA LEU A 271 -13.28 -1.92 -8.05
C LEU A 271 -12.90 -1.05 -9.27
N VAL A 272 -12.48 -1.71 -10.32
CA VAL A 272 -12.34 -1.10 -11.64
C VAL A 272 -13.53 -1.61 -12.45
N GLY A 273 -14.22 -0.71 -13.15
CA GLY A 273 -15.27 -1.07 -14.08
C GLY A 273 -14.77 -2.19 -15.01
N ALA A 274 -15.64 -3.10 -15.40
CA ALA A 274 -15.30 -4.35 -16.09
C ALA A 274 -14.16 -4.16 -17.11
N LEU A 275 -13.03 -4.83 -16.83
CA LEU A 275 -11.92 -5.04 -17.76
C LEU A 275 -12.34 -6.10 -18.77
#